data_692d5af823fc545f19d7a4a65a454779
#
_entry.id   692d5af823fc545f19d7a4a65a454779
#
_cell.length_a   1.000
_cell.length_b   1.000
_cell.length_c   1.000
_cell.angle_alpha   90.00
_cell.angle_beta   90.00
_cell.angle_gamma   90.00
#
_symmetry.space_group_name_H-M   'P 1'
#
loop_
_entity.id
_entity.type
_entity.pdbx_description
1 polymer ?
#
loop_
_entity_poly.entity_id
_entity_poly.type
_entity_poly.pdbx_seq_one_letter_code
_entity_poly.pdbx_strand_id
1 'polypeptide(L)'
;MIQPLETTISVVNLNHYYGQGSLRKQVLFDINLQIQRGEIVIMTGPSGSGKTTLLTLMGSLRSAQSGSLQVLGYELLNASYEQMTVIRRNIGYIFQAHNLLNFLSAYQNVEIALEVQEVTAEEADTRIKSMLAAVGLEHRIHYYPRDLSGGQKQRVAIARALVNRPKLVLADEPTASLDKQSGRDVVELMQHLAKEQGSTILMVTHDNRILDIADRIVDMEDGRLTRNANLAAVASN
;
A
#
# COMPACT_ATOMS: atom_id res chain seq x y z
N MET A 1 -25.29 -16.74 -11.21
CA MET A 1 -23.94 -16.73 -11.81
C MET A 1 -23.09 -15.84 -10.92
N ILE A 2 -22.09 -16.42 -10.24
CA ILE A 2 -21.11 -15.68 -9.47
C ILE A 2 -20.21 -15.00 -10.51
N GLN A 3 -20.20 -13.66 -10.60
CA GLN A 3 -19.23 -12.95 -11.42
C GLN A 3 -17.82 -13.32 -10.90
N PRO A 4 -16.87 -13.66 -11.81
CA PRO A 4 -15.50 -13.91 -11.36
C PRO A 4 -14.99 -12.65 -10.64
N LEU A 5 -14.43 -12.85 -9.45
CA LEU A 5 -13.81 -11.76 -8.68
C LEU A 5 -12.73 -11.11 -9.56
N GLU A 6 -12.86 -9.81 -9.78
CA GLU A 6 -11.91 -9.05 -10.61
C GLU A 6 -10.54 -9.02 -9.92
N THR A 7 -9.50 -9.53 -10.58
CA THR A 7 -8.14 -9.60 -10.02
C THR A 7 -7.50 -8.22 -10.02
N THR A 8 -7.09 -7.73 -8.86
CA THR A 8 -6.39 -6.45 -8.71
C THR A 8 -4.89 -6.58 -8.98
N ILE A 9 -4.26 -7.66 -8.49
CA ILE A 9 -2.86 -7.98 -8.71
C ILE A 9 -2.74 -9.42 -9.18
N SER A 10 -2.01 -9.64 -10.27
CA SER A 10 -1.63 -10.97 -10.76
C SER A 10 -0.13 -11.02 -11.03
N VAL A 11 0.56 -11.93 -10.37
CA VAL A 11 2.01 -12.16 -10.48
C VAL A 11 2.24 -13.58 -10.93
N VAL A 12 3.00 -13.78 -12.01
CA VAL A 12 3.32 -15.10 -12.54
C VAL A 12 4.83 -15.19 -12.80
N ASN A 13 5.49 -16.12 -12.11
CA ASN A 13 6.92 -16.42 -12.23
C ASN A 13 7.82 -15.18 -12.21
N LEU A 14 7.48 -14.20 -11.36
CA LEU A 14 8.22 -12.96 -11.25
C LEU A 14 9.57 -13.19 -10.58
N ASN A 15 10.63 -12.76 -11.26
CA ASN A 15 12.00 -12.74 -10.75
C ASN A 15 12.53 -11.32 -10.75
N HIS A 16 13.34 -10.95 -9.78
CA HIS A 16 13.94 -9.62 -9.69
C HIS A 16 15.38 -9.68 -9.19
N TYR A 17 16.22 -8.79 -9.74
CA TYR A 17 17.64 -8.72 -9.45
C TYR A 17 18.06 -7.29 -9.11
N TYR A 18 18.99 -7.15 -8.18
CA TYR A 18 19.71 -5.89 -7.92
C TYR A 18 21.13 -5.98 -8.46
N GLY A 19 21.73 -4.82 -8.71
CA GLY A 19 23.10 -4.70 -9.22
C GLY A 19 23.24 -5.08 -10.70
N GLN A 20 24.47 -4.98 -11.20
CA GLN A 20 24.84 -5.28 -12.59
C GLN A 20 26.15 -6.08 -12.64
N GLY A 21 26.37 -6.80 -13.73
CA GLY A 21 27.59 -7.58 -13.94
C GLY A 21 27.83 -8.60 -12.82
N SER A 22 29.04 -8.62 -12.25
CA SER A 22 29.44 -9.51 -11.15
C SER A 22 28.73 -9.22 -9.82
N LEU A 23 28.14 -8.03 -9.67
CA LEU A 23 27.38 -7.64 -8.47
C LEU A 23 25.87 -7.93 -8.61
N ARG A 24 25.44 -8.55 -9.70
CA ARG A 24 24.03 -8.90 -9.89
C ARG A 24 23.62 -10.00 -8.93
N LYS A 25 22.63 -9.69 -8.07
CA LYS A 25 22.08 -10.60 -7.05
C LYS A 25 20.58 -10.74 -7.24
N GLN A 26 20.09 -11.96 -7.34
CA GLN A 26 18.66 -12.24 -7.34
C GLN A 26 18.09 -12.05 -5.93
N VAL A 27 16.92 -11.43 -5.85
CA VAL A 27 16.22 -11.10 -4.59
C VAL A 27 14.79 -11.57 -4.57
N LEU A 28 14.16 -11.83 -5.73
CA LEU A 28 12.87 -12.48 -5.84
C LEU A 28 12.98 -13.69 -6.77
N PHE A 29 12.38 -14.80 -6.36
CA PHE A 29 12.49 -16.08 -7.02
C PHE A 29 11.11 -16.67 -7.28
N ASP A 30 10.71 -16.72 -8.57
CA ASP A 30 9.50 -17.39 -9.07
C ASP A 30 8.23 -17.04 -8.27
N ILE A 31 8.02 -15.74 -8.00
CA ILE A 31 6.86 -15.26 -7.27
C ILE A 31 5.60 -15.49 -8.09
N ASN A 32 4.62 -16.17 -7.47
CA ASN A 32 3.29 -16.39 -8.00
C ASN A 32 2.26 -15.96 -6.96
N LEU A 33 1.44 -14.94 -7.27
CA LEU A 33 0.45 -14.37 -6.34
C LEU A 33 -0.70 -13.76 -7.11
N GLN A 34 -1.91 -13.99 -6.62
CA GLN A 34 -3.11 -13.29 -7.08
C GLN A 34 -3.80 -12.62 -5.90
N ILE A 35 -4.23 -11.36 -6.06
CA ILE A 35 -5.00 -10.62 -5.07
C ILE A 35 -6.29 -10.14 -5.75
N GLN A 36 -7.42 -10.45 -5.13
CA GLN A 36 -8.74 -10.12 -5.67
C GLN A 36 -9.14 -8.70 -5.28
N ARG A 37 -10.07 -8.12 -6.04
CA ARG A 37 -10.61 -6.80 -5.73
C ARG A 37 -11.29 -6.77 -4.35
N GLY A 38 -10.97 -5.75 -3.55
CA GLY A 38 -11.50 -5.56 -2.20
C GLY A 38 -10.87 -6.48 -1.14
N GLU A 39 -9.95 -7.37 -1.53
CA GLU A 39 -9.25 -8.26 -0.61
C GLU A 39 -8.23 -7.49 0.23
N ILE A 40 -8.12 -7.84 1.51
CA ILE A 40 -7.06 -7.36 2.41
C ILE A 40 -6.06 -8.48 2.60
N VAL A 41 -4.87 -8.31 2.03
CA VAL A 41 -3.77 -9.26 2.14
C VAL A 41 -2.66 -8.68 3.01
N ILE A 42 -2.20 -9.45 4.00
CA ILE A 42 -1.01 -9.12 4.78
C ILE A 42 0.13 -10.05 4.35
N MET A 43 1.26 -9.46 4.00
CA MET A 43 2.50 -10.17 3.70
C MET A 43 3.44 -10.08 4.90
N THR A 44 3.82 -11.25 5.46
CA THR A 44 4.72 -11.37 6.60
C THR A 44 6.03 -12.03 6.21
N GLY A 45 6.98 -12.07 7.13
CA GLY A 45 8.28 -12.74 6.96
C GLY A 45 9.45 -11.92 7.51
N PRO A 46 10.65 -12.51 7.63
CA PRO A 46 11.81 -11.86 8.22
C PRO A 46 12.27 -10.63 7.44
N SER A 47 13.04 -9.76 8.12
CA SER A 47 13.68 -8.61 7.46
C SER A 47 14.62 -9.12 6.36
N GLY A 48 14.61 -8.42 5.21
CA GLY A 48 15.42 -8.80 4.04
C GLY A 48 14.83 -9.92 3.18
N SER A 49 13.65 -10.47 3.50
CA SER A 49 13.02 -11.55 2.70
C SER A 49 12.51 -11.11 1.31
N GLY A 50 12.50 -9.80 0.99
CA GLY A 50 12.09 -9.28 -0.32
C GLY A 50 10.72 -8.60 -0.36
N LYS A 51 9.98 -8.52 0.76
CA LYS A 51 8.62 -7.94 0.85
C LYS A 51 8.53 -6.52 0.27
N THR A 52 9.36 -5.61 0.76
CA THR A 52 9.40 -4.22 0.25
C THR A 52 9.78 -4.16 -1.23
N THR A 53 10.66 -5.06 -1.69
CA THR A 53 11.00 -5.15 -3.13
C THR A 53 9.76 -5.53 -3.95
N LEU A 54 9.05 -6.56 -3.54
CA LEU A 54 7.83 -6.99 -4.22
C LEU A 54 6.74 -5.90 -4.17
N LEU A 55 6.56 -5.25 -3.00
CA LEU A 55 5.61 -4.15 -2.83
C LEU A 55 5.94 -2.96 -3.75
N THR A 56 7.23 -2.59 -3.90
CA THR A 56 7.65 -1.48 -4.77
C THR A 56 7.51 -1.80 -6.27
N LEU A 57 7.63 -3.06 -6.66
CA LEU A 57 7.33 -3.50 -8.03
C LEU A 57 5.82 -3.37 -8.32
N MET A 58 4.97 -3.89 -7.43
CA MET A 58 3.51 -3.77 -7.55
C MET A 58 3.04 -2.32 -7.53
N GLY A 59 3.72 -1.44 -6.78
CA GLY A 59 3.46 0.00 -6.73
C GLY A 59 3.99 0.78 -7.94
N SER A 60 4.53 0.12 -8.94
CA SER A 60 5.17 0.77 -10.11
C SER A 60 6.27 1.78 -9.74
N LEU A 61 6.91 1.61 -8.58
CA LEU A 61 8.05 2.41 -8.14
C LEU A 61 9.38 1.83 -8.66
N ARG A 62 9.36 0.59 -9.14
CA ARG A 62 10.47 -0.12 -9.79
C ARG A 62 9.96 -0.86 -11.01
N SER A 63 10.84 -1.05 -11.99
CA SER A 63 10.52 -1.81 -13.20
C SER A 63 10.61 -3.32 -12.94
N ALA A 64 9.60 -4.07 -13.39
CA ALA A 64 9.65 -5.52 -13.46
C ALA A 64 10.67 -5.97 -14.51
N GLN A 65 11.41 -7.06 -14.22
CA GLN A 65 12.53 -7.51 -15.06
C GLN A 65 12.26 -8.83 -15.78
N SER A 66 11.44 -9.70 -15.17
CA SER A 66 11.20 -11.05 -15.72
C SER A 66 9.91 -11.63 -15.11
N GLY A 67 9.20 -12.46 -15.84
CA GLY A 67 7.90 -12.99 -15.48
C GLY A 67 6.75 -12.08 -15.98
N SER A 68 5.58 -12.15 -15.34
CA SER A 68 4.45 -11.23 -15.56
C SER A 68 4.04 -10.61 -14.25
N LEU A 69 3.76 -9.31 -14.27
CA LEU A 69 3.24 -8.54 -13.14
C LEU A 69 2.13 -7.62 -13.65
N GLN A 70 0.90 -8.04 -13.44
CA GLN A 70 -0.26 -7.22 -13.76
C GLN A 70 -0.82 -6.55 -12.51
N VAL A 71 -1.06 -5.25 -12.59
CA VAL A 71 -1.65 -4.43 -11.54
C VAL A 71 -2.79 -3.61 -12.13
N LEU A 72 -3.99 -3.74 -11.57
CA LEU A 72 -5.20 -3.07 -12.05
C LEU A 72 -5.48 -3.33 -13.55
N GLY A 73 -5.13 -4.53 -14.04
CA GLY A 73 -5.27 -4.94 -15.43
C GLY A 73 -4.15 -4.50 -16.37
N TYR A 74 -3.14 -3.78 -15.89
CA TYR A 74 -2.00 -3.33 -16.70
C TYR A 74 -0.77 -4.22 -16.45
N GLU A 75 -0.14 -4.70 -17.53
CA GLU A 75 1.15 -5.41 -17.44
C GLU A 75 2.29 -4.41 -17.18
N LEU A 76 3.09 -4.66 -16.12
CA LEU A 76 4.21 -3.81 -15.72
C LEU A 76 5.55 -4.23 -16.32
N LEU A 77 5.67 -5.45 -16.86
CA LEU A 77 6.87 -5.85 -17.57
C LEU A 77 7.01 -5.01 -18.84
N ASN A 78 8.14 -4.31 -18.97
CA ASN A 78 8.41 -3.39 -20.07
C ASN A 78 7.43 -2.21 -20.21
N ALA A 79 6.66 -1.90 -19.13
CA ALA A 79 5.76 -0.75 -19.15
C ALA A 79 6.52 0.56 -19.32
N SER A 80 5.98 1.47 -20.15
CA SER A 80 6.55 2.81 -20.34
C SER A 80 6.37 3.67 -19.08
N TYR A 81 7.14 4.75 -19.00
CA TYR A 81 7.00 5.70 -17.87
C TYR A 81 5.58 6.27 -17.77
N GLU A 82 4.96 6.58 -18.92
CA GLU A 82 3.58 7.08 -19.00
C GLU A 82 2.58 6.05 -18.46
N GLN A 83 2.71 4.79 -18.87
CA GLN A 83 1.86 3.69 -18.37
C GLN A 83 2.01 3.52 -16.86
N MET A 84 3.24 3.50 -16.34
CA MET A 84 3.49 3.43 -14.90
C MET A 84 2.90 4.64 -14.15
N THR A 85 2.89 5.83 -14.77
CA THR A 85 2.29 7.04 -14.17
C THR A 85 0.78 6.92 -14.08
N VAL A 86 0.11 6.42 -15.11
CA VAL A 86 -1.35 6.16 -15.10
C VAL A 86 -1.72 5.18 -13.98
N ILE A 87 -0.94 4.12 -13.82
CA ILE A 87 -1.18 3.10 -12.78
C ILE A 87 -1.02 3.71 -11.39
N ARG A 88 0.08 4.46 -11.13
CA ARG A 88 0.34 5.12 -9.84
C ARG A 88 -0.76 6.06 -9.38
N ARG A 89 -1.49 6.71 -10.30
CA ARG A 89 -2.65 7.56 -9.97
C ARG A 89 -3.78 6.80 -9.26
N ASN A 90 -3.83 5.48 -9.44
CA ASN A 90 -4.84 4.58 -8.85
C ASN A 90 -4.31 3.81 -7.64
N ILE A 91 -3.09 4.10 -7.19
CA ILE A 91 -2.44 3.42 -6.05
C ILE A 91 -2.20 4.44 -4.93
N GLY A 92 -2.73 4.15 -3.73
CA GLY A 92 -2.36 4.83 -2.51
C GLY A 92 -1.16 4.12 -1.88
N TYR A 93 -0.07 4.85 -1.61
CA TYR A 93 1.12 4.26 -1.00
C TYR A 93 1.37 4.83 0.40
N ILE A 94 1.48 3.96 1.39
CA ILE A 94 1.80 4.28 2.78
C ILE A 94 3.19 3.71 3.08
N PHE A 95 4.15 4.59 3.35
CA PHE A 95 5.54 4.23 3.61
C PHE A 95 5.83 4.10 5.10
N GLN A 96 6.76 3.24 5.46
CA GLN A 96 7.23 3.03 6.83
C GLN A 96 7.66 4.33 7.53
N ALA A 97 8.37 5.21 6.83
CA ALA A 97 8.85 6.50 7.35
C ALA A 97 7.85 7.66 7.17
N HIS A 98 6.56 7.39 6.88
CA HIS A 98 5.50 8.33 6.55
C HIS A 98 5.76 9.14 5.26
N ASN A 99 7.00 9.50 4.97
CA ASN A 99 7.45 10.29 3.82
C ASN A 99 6.64 11.59 3.64
N LEU A 100 6.37 12.29 4.77
CA LEU A 100 5.76 13.60 4.75
C LEU A 100 6.82 14.65 4.39
N LEU A 101 6.42 15.64 3.60
CA LEU A 101 7.26 16.78 3.29
C LEU A 101 7.25 17.75 4.47
N ASN A 102 8.40 17.91 5.15
CA ASN A 102 8.51 18.63 6.40
C ASN A 102 8.22 20.13 6.31
N PHE A 103 8.31 20.70 5.10
CA PHE A 103 8.03 22.11 4.80
C PHE A 103 6.58 22.36 4.38
N LEU A 104 5.75 21.32 4.34
CA LEU A 104 4.32 21.38 4.03
C LEU A 104 3.50 21.03 5.27
N SER A 105 2.33 21.70 5.42
CA SER A 105 1.35 21.38 6.45
C SER A 105 0.70 20.01 6.21
N ALA A 106 -0.09 19.52 7.17
CA ALA A 106 -0.88 18.29 7.01
C ALA A 106 -1.82 18.40 5.79
N TYR A 107 -2.50 19.53 5.63
CA TYR A 107 -3.35 19.83 4.47
C TYR A 107 -2.57 19.71 3.17
N GLN A 108 -1.45 20.42 3.04
CA GLN A 108 -0.63 20.43 1.83
C GLN A 108 0.01 19.08 1.53
N ASN A 109 0.38 18.29 2.55
CA ASN A 109 0.85 16.92 2.35
C ASN A 109 -0.23 16.00 1.75
N VAL A 110 -1.51 16.24 2.03
CA VAL A 110 -2.63 15.51 1.42
C VAL A 110 -2.95 16.07 0.03
N GLU A 111 -2.91 17.39 -0.14
CA GLU A 111 -3.18 18.13 -1.38
C GLU A 111 -2.34 17.63 -2.55
N ILE A 112 -1.02 17.39 -2.35
CA ILE A 112 -0.11 16.89 -3.39
C ILE A 112 -0.66 15.64 -4.08
N ALA A 113 -1.37 14.77 -3.37
CA ALA A 113 -1.93 13.57 -3.98
C ALA A 113 -3.04 13.89 -4.99
N LEU A 114 -3.71 15.03 -4.88
CA LEU A 114 -4.76 15.45 -5.79
C LEU A 114 -4.24 16.20 -7.03
N GLU A 115 -3.00 16.72 -7.01
CA GLU A 115 -2.40 17.46 -8.14
C GLU A 115 -2.30 16.62 -9.43
N VAL A 116 -2.31 15.29 -9.30
CA VAL A 116 -2.25 14.37 -10.45
C VAL A 116 -3.63 14.03 -11.02
N GLN A 117 -4.71 14.62 -10.46
CA GLN A 117 -6.10 14.44 -10.90
C GLN A 117 -6.67 15.75 -11.43
N GLU A 118 -7.61 15.61 -12.36
CA GLU A 118 -8.37 16.74 -12.89
C GLU A 118 -9.56 17.04 -11.96
N VAL A 119 -9.29 17.70 -10.82
CA VAL A 119 -10.30 18.14 -9.86
C VAL A 119 -10.26 19.67 -9.72
N THR A 120 -11.41 20.30 -9.47
CA THR A 120 -11.44 21.73 -9.17
C THR A 120 -10.84 22.02 -7.80
N ALA A 121 -10.36 23.25 -7.59
CA ALA A 121 -9.80 23.67 -6.30
C ALA A 121 -10.81 23.50 -5.14
N GLU A 122 -12.10 23.79 -5.38
CA GLU A 122 -13.18 23.64 -4.41
C GLU A 122 -13.44 22.17 -4.05
N GLU A 123 -13.44 21.30 -5.05
CA GLU A 123 -13.58 19.86 -4.83
C GLU A 123 -12.36 19.29 -4.08
N ALA A 124 -11.14 19.72 -4.45
CA ALA A 124 -9.91 19.31 -3.77
C ALA A 124 -9.95 19.72 -2.28
N ASP A 125 -10.29 20.98 -1.99
CA ASP A 125 -10.40 21.50 -0.62
C ASP A 125 -11.40 20.68 0.22
N THR A 126 -12.58 20.40 -0.35
CA THR A 126 -13.62 19.60 0.30
C THR A 126 -13.14 18.18 0.59
N ARG A 127 -12.50 17.51 -0.38
CA ARG A 127 -11.97 16.15 -0.22
C ARG A 127 -10.86 16.10 0.84
N ILE A 128 -9.93 17.05 0.82
CA ILE A 128 -8.81 17.10 1.77
C ILE A 128 -9.34 17.30 3.19
N LYS A 129 -10.21 18.29 3.42
CA LYS A 129 -10.79 18.56 4.74
C LYS A 129 -11.59 17.38 5.27
N SER A 130 -12.43 16.77 4.44
CA SER A 130 -13.20 15.58 4.79
C SER A 130 -12.29 14.41 5.16
N MET A 131 -11.22 14.18 4.40
CA MET A 131 -10.28 13.10 4.66
C MET A 131 -9.48 13.34 5.95
N LEU A 132 -9.01 14.58 6.20
CA LEU A 132 -8.32 14.93 7.44
C LEU A 132 -9.25 14.85 8.67
N ALA A 133 -10.53 15.18 8.53
CA ALA A 133 -11.53 14.95 9.57
C ALA A 133 -11.75 13.45 9.82
N ALA A 134 -11.88 12.64 8.77
CA ALA A 134 -12.05 11.19 8.86
C ALA A 134 -10.89 10.50 9.60
N VAL A 135 -9.66 11.04 9.48
CA VAL A 135 -8.51 10.55 10.26
C VAL A 135 -8.33 11.25 11.62
N GLY A 136 -9.29 12.10 12.05
CA GLY A 136 -9.30 12.80 13.35
C GLY A 136 -8.28 13.93 13.45
N LEU A 137 -8.00 14.62 12.34
CA LEU A 137 -7.03 15.72 12.26
C LEU A 137 -7.65 17.05 11.81
N GLU A 138 -8.97 17.22 11.89
CA GLU A 138 -9.69 18.43 11.50
C GLU A 138 -9.16 19.71 12.15
N HIS A 139 -8.71 19.63 13.39
CA HIS A 139 -8.15 20.76 14.14
C HIS A 139 -6.64 20.93 13.95
N ARG A 140 -5.99 20.09 13.11
CA ARG A 140 -4.53 20.07 12.88
C ARG A 140 -4.15 20.19 11.41
N ILE A 141 -5.07 20.63 10.56
CA ILE A 141 -4.86 20.70 9.11
C ILE A 141 -3.68 21.62 8.71
N HIS A 142 -3.39 22.65 9.52
CA HIS A 142 -2.31 23.60 9.29
C HIS A 142 -1.01 23.26 10.05
N TYR A 143 -0.99 22.15 10.80
CA TYR A 143 0.20 21.72 11.54
C TYR A 143 1.23 21.14 10.57
N TYR A 144 2.50 21.42 10.85
CA TYR A 144 3.62 20.84 10.13
C TYR A 144 4.03 19.49 10.75
N PRO A 145 4.70 18.60 9.99
CA PRO A 145 5.13 17.30 10.52
C PRO A 145 5.92 17.36 11.83
N ARG A 146 6.74 18.39 12.03
CA ARG A 146 7.51 18.61 13.28
C ARG A 146 6.60 18.78 14.52
N ASP A 147 5.38 19.28 14.33
CA ASP A 147 4.42 19.60 15.39
C ASP A 147 3.40 18.47 15.62
N LEU A 148 3.54 17.36 14.89
CA LEU A 148 2.68 16.19 14.94
C LEU A 148 3.37 15.01 15.63
N SER A 149 2.62 14.24 16.44
CA SER A 149 3.09 12.96 16.98
C SER A 149 3.29 11.91 15.87
N GLY A 150 3.99 10.81 16.16
CA GLY A 150 4.18 9.69 15.22
C GLY A 150 2.85 9.16 14.65
N GLY A 151 1.87 8.91 15.52
CA GLY A 151 0.53 8.46 15.10
C GLY A 151 -0.21 9.50 14.25
N GLN A 152 -0.07 10.79 14.56
CA GLN A 152 -0.66 11.86 13.75
C GLN A 152 0.00 11.96 12.37
N LYS A 153 1.33 11.83 12.28
CA LYS A 153 2.06 11.74 11.00
C LYS A 153 1.56 10.57 10.16
N GLN A 154 1.35 9.43 10.79
CA GLN A 154 0.81 8.25 10.10
C GLN A 154 -0.61 8.49 9.60
N ARG A 155 -1.47 9.14 10.39
CA ARG A 155 -2.82 9.52 9.96
C ARG A 155 -2.80 10.48 8.76
N VAL A 156 -1.86 11.44 8.70
CA VAL A 156 -1.66 12.29 7.51
C VAL A 156 -1.21 11.47 6.30
N ALA A 157 -0.30 10.50 6.48
CA ALA A 157 0.14 9.61 5.41
C ALA A 157 -1.01 8.74 4.86
N ILE A 158 -1.90 8.24 5.73
CA ILE A 158 -3.10 7.52 5.33
C ILE A 158 -4.06 8.44 4.57
N ALA A 159 -4.32 9.65 5.10
CA ALA A 159 -5.17 10.63 4.42
C ALA A 159 -4.64 10.93 3.00
N ARG A 160 -3.33 11.16 2.85
CA ARG A 160 -2.68 11.37 1.56
C ARG A 160 -2.85 10.18 0.62
N ALA A 161 -2.72 8.96 1.14
CA ALA A 161 -2.86 7.76 0.33
C ALA A 161 -4.30 7.52 -0.15
N LEU A 162 -5.32 7.89 0.65
CA LEU A 162 -6.72 7.57 0.41
C LEU A 162 -7.56 8.71 -0.21
N VAL A 163 -7.08 9.96 -0.20
CA VAL A 163 -7.84 11.14 -0.68
C VAL A 163 -8.23 11.01 -2.16
N ASN A 164 -7.45 10.29 -2.95
CA ASN A 164 -7.70 10.00 -4.37
C ASN A 164 -8.65 8.83 -4.61
N ARG A 165 -9.19 8.21 -3.55
CA ARG A 165 -10.00 6.98 -3.64
C ARG A 165 -9.33 5.91 -4.50
N PRO A 166 -8.10 5.48 -4.15
CA PRO A 166 -7.33 4.54 -4.95
C PRO A 166 -8.03 3.17 -5.03
N LYS A 167 -7.81 2.45 -6.12
CA LYS A 167 -8.29 1.07 -6.28
C LYS A 167 -7.42 0.06 -5.52
N LEU A 168 -6.16 0.43 -5.25
CA LEU A 168 -5.18 -0.38 -4.54
C LEU A 168 -4.44 0.47 -3.50
N VAL A 169 -4.36 -0.03 -2.27
CA VAL A 169 -3.54 0.54 -1.20
C VAL A 169 -2.38 -0.40 -0.91
N LEU A 170 -1.17 0.13 -0.99
CA LEU A 170 0.07 -0.55 -0.64
C LEU A 170 0.64 0.07 0.63
N ALA A 171 0.81 -0.72 1.68
CA ALA A 171 1.32 -0.25 2.97
C ALA A 171 2.59 -1.02 3.37
N ASP A 172 3.69 -0.31 3.55
CA ASP A 172 4.98 -0.86 3.98
C ASP A 172 5.19 -0.51 5.46
N GLU A 173 5.06 -1.50 6.35
CA GLU A 173 5.26 -1.39 7.79
C GLU A 173 4.51 -0.20 8.44
N PRO A 174 3.19 -0.06 8.26
CA PRO A 174 2.46 1.15 8.65
C PRO A 174 2.42 1.39 10.18
N THR A 175 2.82 0.42 11.00
CA THR A 175 2.82 0.49 12.47
C THR A 175 4.21 0.57 13.10
N ALA A 176 5.29 0.49 12.32
CA ALA A 176 6.66 0.29 12.81
C ALA A 176 7.16 1.38 13.78
N SER A 177 6.63 2.61 13.69
CA SER A 177 7.03 3.74 14.54
C SER A 177 5.99 4.08 15.62
N LEU A 178 5.00 3.20 15.86
CA LEU A 178 3.88 3.46 16.74
C LEU A 178 3.88 2.52 17.95
N ASP A 179 3.39 3.02 19.09
CA ASP A 179 3.06 2.16 20.21
C ASP A 179 1.91 1.19 19.85
N LYS A 180 1.69 0.19 20.71
CA LYS A 180 0.74 -0.90 20.44
C LYS A 180 -0.67 -0.38 20.12
N GLN A 181 -1.19 0.54 20.93
CA GLN A 181 -2.57 1.05 20.77
C GLN A 181 -2.68 1.92 19.53
N SER A 182 -1.77 2.89 19.39
CA SER A 182 -1.76 3.78 18.21
C SER A 182 -1.59 3.02 16.90
N GLY A 183 -0.79 1.93 16.89
CA GLY A 183 -0.63 1.08 15.72
C GLY A 183 -1.93 0.38 15.32
N ARG A 184 -2.65 -0.18 16.31
CA ARG A 184 -3.94 -0.84 16.07
C ARG A 184 -4.98 0.16 15.54
N ASP A 185 -5.14 1.30 16.20
CA ASP A 185 -6.12 2.35 15.83
C ASP A 185 -5.88 2.84 14.40
N VAL A 186 -4.63 3.02 14.01
CA VAL A 186 -4.24 3.48 12.67
C VAL A 186 -4.58 2.45 11.60
N VAL A 187 -4.34 1.17 11.87
CA VAL A 187 -4.61 0.11 10.89
C VAL A 187 -6.11 -0.14 10.74
N GLU A 188 -6.87 -0.14 11.83
CA GLU A 188 -8.34 -0.24 11.79
C GLU A 188 -8.96 0.94 11.02
N LEU A 189 -8.47 2.15 11.26
CA LEU A 189 -8.89 3.34 10.53
C LEU A 189 -8.61 3.20 9.02
N MET A 190 -7.40 2.77 8.65
CA MET A 190 -7.02 2.54 7.25
C MET A 190 -7.91 1.47 6.61
N GLN A 191 -8.15 0.35 7.30
CA GLN A 191 -9.02 -0.72 6.84
C GLN A 191 -10.45 -0.21 6.59
N HIS A 192 -11.00 0.53 7.55
CA HIS A 192 -12.35 1.08 7.47
C HIS A 192 -12.50 2.01 6.26
N LEU A 193 -11.63 3.01 6.13
CA LEU A 193 -11.67 3.97 5.04
C LEU A 193 -11.44 3.32 3.66
N ALA A 194 -10.54 2.35 3.58
CA ALA A 194 -10.28 1.63 2.32
C ALA A 194 -11.47 0.74 1.92
N LYS A 195 -12.11 0.06 2.89
CA LYS A 195 -13.32 -0.75 2.64
C LYS A 195 -14.49 0.12 2.18
N GLU A 196 -14.71 1.28 2.77
CA GLU A 196 -15.75 2.22 2.34
C GLU A 196 -15.55 2.68 0.88
N GLN A 197 -14.30 2.77 0.44
CA GLN A 197 -13.94 3.14 -0.92
C GLN A 197 -13.89 1.95 -1.90
N GLY A 198 -14.05 0.71 -1.41
CA GLY A 198 -13.92 -0.51 -2.20
C GLY A 198 -12.50 -0.79 -2.68
N SER A 199 -11.50 -0.29 -1.94
CA SER A 199 -10.08 -0.47 -2.25
C SER A 199 -9.58 -1.87 -1.85
N THR A 200 -8.66 -2.42 -2.65
CA THR A 200 -7.85 -3.59 -2.28
C THR A 200 -6.67 -3.15 -1.42
N ILE A 201 -6.29 -3.92 -0.40
CA ILE A 201 -5.13 -3.60 0.45
C ILE A 201 -4.09 -4.72 0.37
N LEU A 202 -2.85 -4.36 0.11
CA LEU A 202 -1.69 -5.21 0.39
C LEU A 202 -0.80 -4.49 1.40
N MET A 203 -0.64 -5.11 2.56
CA MET A 203 0.17 -4.60 3.66
C MET A 203 1.36 -5.52 3.92
N VAL A 204 2.54 -4.96 4.06
CA VAL A 204 3.74 -5.65 4.56
C VAL A 204 3.91 -5.31 6.03
N THR A 205 4.04 -6.30 6.89
CA THR A 205 4.33 -6.09 8.31
C THR A 205 4.98 -7.32 8.96
N HIS A 206 5.70 -7.08 10.04
CA HIS A 206 6.14 -8.09 11.00
C HIS A 206 5.36 -8.03 12.32
N ASP A 207 4.34 -7.16 12.39
CA ASP A 207 3.51 -6.96 13.59
C ASP A 207 2.36 -7.97 13.62
N ASN A 208 2.52 -9.03 14.42
CA ASN A 208 1.51 -10.10 14.57
C ASN A 208 0.18 -9.61 15.20
N ARG A 209 0.17 -8.39 15.80
CA ARG A 209 -0.99 -7.85 16.51
C ARG A 209 -2.12 -7.36 15.59
N ILE A 210 -1.84 -7.24 14.31
CA ILE A 210 -2.77 -6.72 13.30
C ILE A 210 -3.12 -7.74 12.21
N LEU A 211 -2.70 -8.99 12.36
CA LEU A 211 -2.95 -10.03 11.35
C LEU A 211 -4.43 -10.40 11.21
N ASP A 212 -5.20 -10.19 12.25
CA ASP A 212 -6.65 -10.49 12.30
C ASP A 212 -7.52 -9.62 11.40
N ILE A 213 -6.99 -8.50 10.89
CA ILE A 213 -7.70 -7.66 9.92
C ILE A 213 -7.66 -8.20 8.49
N ALA A 214 -6.74 -9.15 8.21
CA ALA A 214 -6.54 -9.67 6.86
C ALA A 214 -7.61 -10.71 6.48
N ASP A 215 -8.00 -10.72 5.22
CA ASP A 215 -8.75 -11.83 4.63
C ASP A 215 -7.79 -13.01 4.37
N ARG A 216 -6.51 -12.70 4.07
CA ARG A 216 -5.48 -13.69 3.77
C ARG A 216 -4.10 -13.22 4.20
N ILE A 217 -3.28 -14.18 4.67
CA ILE A 217 -1.88 -13.97 5.01
C ILE A 217 -1.00 -14.73 4.02
N VAL A 218 0.07 -14.05 3.58
CA VAL A 218 1.09 -14.58 2.68
C VAL A 218 2.44 -14.44 3.37
N ASP A 219 3.15 -15.54 3.55
CA ASP A 219 4.48 -15.55 4.15
C ASP A 219 5.56 -15.52 3.06
N MET A 220 6.59 -14.71 3.28
CA MET A 220 7.73 -14.56 2.38
C MET A 220 9.04 -14.80 3.10
N GLU A 221 9.87 -15.71 2.58
CA GLU A 221 11.18 -16.06 3.10
C GLU A 221 12.18 -16.22 1.94
N ASP A 222 13.38 -15.67 2.09
CA ASP A 222 14.46 -15.74 1.11
C ASP A 222 14.04 -15.47 -0.34
N GLY A 223 13.20 -14.46 -0.53
CA GLY A 223 12.73 -14.05 -1.85
C GLY A 223 11.68 -14.96 -2.48
N ARG A 224 11.08 -15.87 -1.72
CA ARG A 224 10.02 -16.81 -2.16
C ARG A 224 8.78 -16.70 -1.30
N LEU A 225 7.62 -16.97 -1.87
CA LEU A 225 6.39 -17.13 -1.09
C LEU A 225 6.33 -18.57 -0.55
N THR A 226 6.21 -18.70 0.78
CA THR A 226 6.24 -20.01 1.46
C THR A 226 4.86 -20.48 1.93
N ARG A 227 3.93 -19.53 2.21
CA ARG A 227 2.58 -19.79 2.65
C ARG A 227 1.58 -18.84 2.00
N ASN A 228 0.40 -19.35 1.69
CA ASN A 228 -0.73 -18.56 1.18
C ASN A 228 -2.02 -19.11 1.84
N ALA A 229 -2.35 -18.62 3.04
CA ALA A 229 -3.44 -19.11 3.86
C ALA A 229 -4.60 -18.11 3.94
N ASN A 230 -5.81 -18.55 3.56
CA ASN A 230 -7.05 -17.82 3.82
C ASN A 230 -7.45 -17.95 5.29
N LEU A 231 -7.60 -16.84 6.01
CA LEU A 231 -8.03 -16.85 7.42
C LEU A 231 -9.48 -17.29 7.58
N ALA A 232 -10.36 -16.98 6.61
CA ALA A 232 -11.74 -17.43 6.62
C ALA A 232 -11.89 -18.97 6.62
N ALA A 233 -10.91 -19.71 6.08
CA ALA A 233 -10.90 -21.17 6.08
C ALA A 233 -10.38 -21.79 7.39
N VAL A 234 -9.67 -21.02 8.22
CA VAL A 234 -9.07 -21.49 9.48
C VAL A 234 -10.04 -21.36 10.65
N ALA A 235 -11.00 -20.44 10.57
CA ALA A 235 -12.02 -20.23 11.61
C ALA A 235 -13.18 -21.26 11.55
N SER A 236 -13.16 -22.18 10.59
CA SER A 236 -14.22 -23.18 10.35
C SER A 236 -13.83 -24.62 10.73
N ASN A 237 -12.67 -24.81 11.40
CA ASN A 237 -12.20 -26.11 11.89
C ASN A 237 -12.12 -26.16 13.42
#